data_508d8e41bb8ae71b98c94590910d3841
#
_entry.id   508d8e41bb8ae71b98c94590910d3841
#
_cell.length_a   1.000
_cell.length_b   1.000
_cell.length_c   1.000
_cell.angle_alpha   90.00
_cell.angle_beta   90.00
_cell.angle_gamma   90.00
#
_symmetry.space_group_name_H-M   'P 1'
#
loop_
_entity.id
_entity.type
_entity.pdbx_description
1 polymer ?
#
loop_
_entity_poly.entity_id
_entity_poly.type
_entity_poly.pdbx_seq_one_letter_code
_entity_poly.pdbx_strand_id
1 'polypeptide(L)'
;MSQVTAKVNREVQAFLQDLKGKTIDHVFFVACGGSSAIMYPSKYVFDRESKSISSDLYSSNEFIQRNPVQLGEKSLVILCSHSGNTPETVKAAAFARSKGALTIAMTYKPESPLAQEAQYVAQYDWGDEAQAINTNYGVLYQIVFGALQVLENNTTFEKAIEGLDQLQAVYDEALKQEADNAQQFAKIHEKESIIYTMASGANYGVAYSYSICILMEMQWIHSHAIHAGEYFHGPFEIIDESVPFIILLGLDETRPLEERALTFSKKYGKKLTVLDAASYDFTAIDDSVKGYLAPLVLNRVLRSYADALAEARNHPLSHRRYMWKVEY
;
A
#
# COMPACT_ATOMS: atom_id res chain seq x y z
N MET A 1 5.77 -16.69 -24.95
CA MET A 1 5.69 -15.91 -23.71
C MET A 1 7.11 -15.58 -23.29
N SER A 2 7.41 -14.32 -22.96
CA SER A 2 8.72 -13.98 -22.38
C SER A 2 8.87 -14.69 -21.03
N GLN A 3 10.12 -14.92 -20.57
CA GLN A 3 10.36 -15.51 -19.23
C GLN A 3 9.72 -14.67 -18.11
N VAL A 4 9.60 -13.35 -18.31
CA VAL A 4 8.96 -12.41 -17.38
C VAL A 4 7.45 -12.66 -17.27
N THR A 5 6.76 -12.92 -18.39
CA THR A 5 5.32 -13.20 -18.37
C THR A 5 4.98 -14.47 -17.56
N ALA A 6 5.88 -15.45 -17.50
CA ALA A 6 5.67 -16.67 -16.72
C ALA A 6 5.65 -16.43 -15.19
N LYS A 7 6.20 -15.31 -14.70
CA LYS A 7 6.22 -14.93 -13.28
C LYS A 7 4.96 -14.16 -12.84
N VAL A 8 4.16 -13.68 -13.80
CA VAL A 8 2.92 -12.93 -13.51
C VAL A 8 1.83 -13.90 -13.08
N ASN A 9 1.06 -13.50 -12.07
CA ASN A 9 -0.12 -14.23 -11.62
C ASN A 9 -1.04 -14.58 -12.80
N ARG A 10 -1.54 -15.82 -12.85
CA ARG A 10 -2.27 -16.36 -13.99
C ARG A 10 -3.58 -15.60 -14.27
N GLU A 11 -4.28 -15.22 -13.24
CA GLU A 11 -5.53 -14.47 -13.32
C GLU A 11 -5.27 -13.05 -13.83
N VAL A 12 -4.16 -12.44 -13.43
CA VAL A 12 -3.71 -11.14 -13.96
C VAL A 12 -3.35 -11.25 -15.43
N GLN A 13 -2.66 -12.33 -15.87
CA GLN A 13 -2.39 -12.53 -17.30
C GLN A 13 -3.66 -12.60 -18.13
N ALA A 14 -4.67 -13.35 -17.67
CA ALA A 14 -5.96 -13.45 -18.34
C ALA A 14 -6.67 -12.08 -18.42
N PHE A 15 -6.70 -11.34 -17.31
CA PHE A 15 -7.24 -9.99 -17.28
C PHE A 15 -6.53 -9.06 -18.27
N LEU A 16 -5.20 -9.04 -18.28
CA LEU A 16 -4.41 -8.18 -19.18
C LEU A 16 -4.62 -8.55 -20.67
N GLN A 17 -4.83 -9.83 -20.97
CA GLN A 17 -5.15 -10.27 -22.32
C GLN A 17 -6.51 -9.70 -22.79
N ASP A 18 -7.52 -9.73 -21.92
CA ASP A 18 -8.85 -9.21 -22.22
C ASP A 18 -8.91 -7.67 -22.20
N LEU A 19 -7.95 -7.02 -21.53
CA LEU A 19 -7.80 -5.57 -21.52
C LEU A 19 -7.30 -5.04 -22.88
N LYS A 20 -6.62 -5.88 -23.69
CA LYS A 20 -6.15 -5.48 -25.03
C LYS A 20 -7.28 -5.02 -25.91
N GLY A 21 -7.10 -3.86 -26.53
CA GLY A 21 -8.07 -3.26 -27.44
C GLY A 21 -9.26 -2.58 -26.75
N LYS A 22 -9.33 -2.58 -25.42
CA LYS A 22 -10.29 -1.76 -24.68
C LYS A 22 -9.79 -0.32 -24.59
N THR A 23 -10.73 0.61 -24.55
CA THR A 23 -10.44 2.02 -24.25
C THR A 23 -10.77 2.27 -22.79
N ILE A 24 -9.76 2.66 -22.02
CA ILE A 24 -9.90 3.06 -20.60
C ILE A 24 -9.41 4.50 -20.50
N ASP A 25 -10.25 5.38 -19.98
CA ASP A 25 -9.96 6.79 -19.77
C ASP A 25 -9.71 7.08 -18.27
N HIS A 26 -10.20 6.20 -17.39
CA HIS A 26 -10.12 6.39 -15.94
C HIS A 26 -9.95 5.08 -15.18
N VAL A 27 -9.10 5.10 -14.15
CA VAL A 27 -8.88 3.98 -13.21
C VAL A 27 -9.32 4.38 -11.81
N PHE A 28 -10.21 3.61 -11.21
CA PHE A 28 -10.63 3.76 -9.81
C PHE A 28 -10.02 2.69 -8.94
N PHE A 29 -9.33 3.10 -7.90
CA PHE A 29 -8.86 2.24 -6.81
C PHE A 29 -9.89 2.31 -5.68
N VAL A 30 -10.54 1.19 -5.35
CA VAL A 30 -11.69 1.19 -4.43
C VAL A 30 -11.56 0.09 -3.38
N ALA A 31 -11.39 0.49 -2.12
CA ALA A 31 -11.28 -0.43 -1.00
C ALA A 31 -11.52 0.27 0.34
N CYS A 32 -11.41 -0.45 1.46
CA CYS A 32 -11.48 0.08 2.81
C CYS A 32 -10.26 -0.33 3.64
N GLY A 33 -9.88 0.49 4.63
CA GLY A 33 -8.86 0.17 5.62
C GLY A 33 -7.51 -0.24 5.03
N GLY A 34 -6.95 -1.34 5.51
CA GLY A 34 -5.67 -1.86 5.03
C GLY A 34 -5.65 -2.18 3.53
N SER A 35 -6.77 -2.66 2.98
CA SER A 35 -6.89 -2.89 1.53
C SER A 35 -6.89 -1.60 0.71
N SER A 36 -7.40 -0.48 1.26
CA SER A 36 -7.26 0.84 0.63
C SER A 36 -5.82 1.35 0.75
N ALA A 37 -5.19 1.12 1.89
CA ALA A 37 -3.81 1.58 2.14
C ALA A 37 -2.80 1.03 1.13
N ILE A 38 -2.92 -0.24 0.72
CA ILE A 38 -2.04 -0.84 -0.29
C ILE A 38 -2.21 -0.21 -1.68
N MET A 39 -3.32 0.47 -1.93
CA MET A 39 -3.60 1.09 -3.23
C MET A 39 -2.91 2.44 -3.43
N TYR A 40 -2.49 3.12 -2.36
CA TYR A 40 -1.79 4.41 -2.48
C TYR A 40 -0.51 4.33 -3.33
N PRO A 41 0.42 3.37 -3.08
CA PRO A 41 1.60 3.24 -3.92
C PRO A 41 1.25 2.95 -5.38
N SER A 42 0.22 2.14 -5.63
CA SER A 42 -0.24 1.80 -6.98
C SER A 42 -0.88 2.99 -7.71
N LYS A 43 -1.66 3.79 -6.99
CA LYS A 43 -2.17 5.06 -7.52
C LYS A 43 -1.02 6.01 -7.87
N TYR A 44 -0.02 6.12 -6.99
CA TYR A 44 1.17 6.93 -7.25
C TYR A 44 1.90 6.48 -8.53
N VAL A 45 2.08 5.16 -8.73
CA VAL A 45 2.64 4.63 -9.99
C VAL A 45 1.81 5.06 -11.17
N PHE A 46 0.48 4.92 -11.08
CA PHE A 46 -0.42 5.25 -12.18
C PHE A 46 -0.35 6.73 -12.53
N ASP A 47 -0.39 7.61 -11.53
CA ASP A 47 -0.31 9.07 -11.70
C ASP A 47 1.04 9.52 -12.31
N ARG A 48 2.11 8.77 -12.06
CA ARG A 48 3.46 9.07 -12.58
C ARG A 48 3.71 8.55 -13.98
N GLU A 49 3.18 7.38 -14.29
CA GLU A 49 3.52 6.63 -15.49
C GLU A 49 2.48 6.78 -16.60
N SER A 50 1.21 7.02 -16.27
CA SER A 50 0.16 7.23 -17.27
C SER A 50 0.25 8.59 -17.92
N LYS A 51 0.04 8.63 -19.23
CA LYS A 51 0.04 9.85 -20.04
C LYS A 51 -1.35 10.38 -20.36
N SER A 52 -2.35 9.50 -20.39
CA SER A 52 -3.69 9.83 -20.86
C SER A 52 -4.82 9.34 -19.96
N ILE A 53 -4.53 8.42 -19.02
CA ILE A 53 -5.53 7.81 -18.15
C ILE A 53 -5.44 8.45 -16.77
N SER A 54 -6.53 9.02 -16.29
CA SER A 54 -6.61 9.58 -14.93
C SER A 54 -6.84 8.48 -13.89
N SER A 55 -6.51 8.73 -12.63
CA SER A 55 -6.80 7.80 -11.56
C SER A 55 -7.30 8.46 -10.27
N ASP A 56 -8.20 7.79 -9.56
CA ASP A 56 -8.70 8.20 -8.25
C ASP A 56 -8.71 7.03 -7.25
N LEU A 57 -8.60 7.36 -5.98
CA LEU A 57 -8.70 6.41 -4.88
C LEU A 57 -9.86 6.80 -3.98
N TYR A 58 -10.75 5.84 -3.71
CA TYR A 58 -11.93 6.03 -2.86
C TYR A 58 -12.05 4.95 -1.79
N SER A 59 -12.60 5.33 -0.64
CA SER A 59 -13.24 4.34 0.22
C SER A 59 -14.49 3.78 -0.48
N SER A 60 -14.81 2.51 -0.24
CA SER A 60 -15.87 1.82 -1.00
C SER A 60 -17.24 2.51 -0.89
N ASN A 61 -17.62 2.97 0.31
CA ASN A 61 -18.89 3.68 0.50
C ASN A 61 -18.87 5.07 -0.14
N GLU A 62 -17.77 5.81 -0.04
CA GLU A 62 -17.67 7.12 -0.69
C GLU A 62 -17.78 6.99 -2.21
N PHE A 63 -17.15 5.98 -2.80
CA PHE A 63 -17.26 5.70 -4.23
C PHE A 63 -18.71 5.56 -4.69
N ILE A 64 -19.51 4.79 -3.94
CA ILE A 64 -20.93 4.58 -4.25
C ILE A 64 -21.73 5.90 -4.08
N GLN A 65 -21.57 6.57 -2.94
CA GLN A 65 -22.35 7.77 -2.61
C GLN A 65 -21.99 8.95 -3.50
N ARG A 66 -20.70 9.09 -3.84
CA ARG A 66 -20.19 10.17 -4.67
C ARG A 66 -20.55 9.97 -6.14
N ASN A 67 -20.69 8.73 -6.60
CA ASN A 67 -21.06 8.37 -7.97
C ASN A 67 -20.28 9.20 -9.00
N PRO A 68 -18.95 8.99 -9.14
CA PRO A 68 -18.09 9.81 -10.00
C PRO A 68 -18.62 9.86 -11.45
N VAL A 69 -18.60 11.04 -12.07
CA VAL A 69 -19.09 11.24 -13.43
C VAL A 69 -18.31 10.43 -14.48
N GLN A 70 -17.03 10.18 -14.21
CA GLN A 70 -16.14 9.38 -15.09
C GLN A 70 -16.41 7.88 -15.00
N LEU A 71 -17.22 7.42 -14.02
CA LEU A 71 -17.53 5.99 -13.88
C LEU A 71 -18.47 5.51 -14.98
N GLY A 72 -18.01 4.61 -15.82
CA GLY A 72 -18.76 4.06 -16.94
C GLY A 72 -17.99 3.04 -17.76
N GLU A 73 -18.39 2.79 -18.99
CA GLU A 73 -17.84 1.76 -19.88
C GLU A 73 -16.35 1.90 -20.18
N LYS A 74 -15.80 3.12 -20.03
CA LYS A 74 -14.37 3.41 -20.20
C LYS A 74 -13.60 3.48 -18.88
N SER A 75 -14.14 2.90 -17.83
CA SER A 75 -13.49 2.86 -16.53
C SER A 75 -13.02 1.47 -16.19
N LEU A 76 -11.84 1.40 -15.59
CA LEU A 76 -11.34 0.22 -14.87
C LEU A 76 -11.48 0.48 -13.38
N VAL A 77 -12.14 -0.43 -12.65
CA VAL A 77 -12.26 -0.37 -11.19
C VAL A 77 -11.50 -1.54 -10.58
N ILE A 78 -10.46 -1.22 -9.82
CA ILE A 78 -9.63 -2.17 -9.09
C ILE A 78 -10.12 -2.19 -7.65
N LEU A 79 -10.64 -3.33 -7.20
CA LEU A 79 -11.19 -3.49 -5.84
C LEU A 79 -10.32 -4.44 -5.03
N CYS A 80 -10.25 -4.23 -3.71
CA CYS A 80 -9.54 -5.14 -2.82
C CYS A 80 -10.29 -5.33 -1.50
N SER A 81 -10.40 -6.60 -1.07
CA SER A 81 -10.77 -6.98 0.27
C SER A 81 -10.09 -8.29 0.62
N HIS A 82 -9.32 -8.31 1.72
CA HIS A 82 -8.58 -9.49 2.14
C HIS A 82 -9.48 -10.72 2.32
N SER A 83 -10.56 -10.58 3.08
CA SER A 83 -11.56 -11.65 3.27
C SER A 83 -12.54 -11.78 2.09
N GLY A 84 -12.62 -10.76 1.24
CA GLY A 84 -13.63 -10.63 0.20
C GLY A 84 -15.07 -10.47 0.74
N ASN A 85 -15.22 -10.28 2.06
CA ASN A 85 -16.52 -10.19 2.74
C ASN A 85 -16.87 -8.76 3.20
N THR A 86 -16.02 -7.76 2.92
CA THR A 86 -16.30 -6.36 3.29
C THR A 86 -17.54 -5.87 2.54
N PRO A 87 -18.69 -5.65 3.23
CA PRO A 87 -19.98 -5.40 2.55
C PRO A 87 -19.93 -4.17 1.64
N GLU A 88 -19.21 -3.13 2.06
CA GLU A 88 -19.03 -1.90 1.30
C GLU A 88 -18.29 -2.15 -0.01
N THR A 89 -17.24 -2.99 0.01
CA THR A 89 -16.44 -3.29 -1.18
C THR A 89 -17.20 -4.20 -2.14
N VAL A 90 -17.98 -5.15 -1.62
CA VAL A 90 -18.87 -6.00 -2.42
C VAL A 90 -19.93 -5.14 -3.13
N LYS A 91 -20.59 -4.23 -2.40
CA LYS A 91 -21.56 -3.29 -2.99
C LYS A 91 -20.91 -2.36 -4.02
N ALA A 92 -19.68 -1.91 -3.79
CA ALA A 92 -18.93 -1.08 -4.74
C ALA A 92 -18.63 -1.83 -6.05
N ALA A 93 -18.32 -3.12 -5.99
CA ALA A 93 -18.13 -3.96 -7.19
C ALA A 93 -19.42 -4.08 -8.01
N ALA A 94 -20.53 -4.41 -7.37
CA ALA A 94 -21.84 -4.46 -8.02
C ALA A 94 -22.24 -3.10 -8.62
N PHE A 95 -22.01 -2.02 -7.89
CA PHE A 95 -22.27 -0.64 -8.35
C PHE A 95 -21.43 -0.30 -9.59
N ALA A 96 -20.12 -0.55 -9.58
CA ALA A 96 -19.24 -0.30 -10.72
C ALA A 96 -19.71 -1.06 -11.97
N ARG A 97 -20.04 -2.35 -11.81
CA ARG A 97 -20.60 -3.16 -12.90
C ARG A 97 -21.92 -2.62 -13.45
N SER A 98 -22.80 -2.14 -12.58
CA SER A 98 -24.09 -1.55 -13.01
C SER A 98 -23.92 -0.29 -13.86
N LYS A 99 -22.73 0.37 -13.76
CA LYS A 99 -22.34 1.51 -14.59
C LYS A 99 -21.61 1.11 -15.89
N GLY A 100 -21.41 -0.17 -16.12
CA GLY A 100 -20.69 -0.69 -17.30
C GLY A 100 -19.16 -0.70 -17.14
N ALA A 101 -18.62 -0.36 -15.97
CA ALA A 101 -17.18 -0.36 -15.75
C ALA A 101 -16.59 -1.77 -15.76
N LEU A 102 -15.37 -1.90 -16.27
CA LEU A 102 -14.56 -3.10 -16.13
C LEU A 102 -14.09 -3.25 -14.69
N THR A 103 -14.27 -4.42 -14.06
CA THR A 103 -13.93 -4.62 -12.66
C THR A 103 -12.96 -5.78 -12.48
N ILE A 104 -11.91 -5.55 -11.68
CA ILE A 104 -11.02 -6.61 -11.18
C ILE A 104 -10.96 -6.54 -9.66
N ALA A 105 -11.24 -7.66 -9.00
CA ALA A 105 -11.16 -7.79 -7.56
C ALA A 105 -9.89 -8.53 -7.14
N MET A 106 -9.27 -8.07 -6.08
CA MET A 106 -8.16 -8.73 -5.39
C MET A 106 -8.64 -9.26 -4.05
N THR A 107 -8.39 -10.52 -3.77
CA THR A 107 -8.77 -11.15 -2.50
C THR A 107 -7.88 -12.35 -2.18
N TYR A 108 -7.71 -12.65 -0.90
CA TYR A 108 -7.11 -13.91 -0.45
C TYR A 108 -8.11 -15.09 -0.57
N LYS A 109 -9.41 -14.81 -0.62
CA LYS A 109 -10.51 -15.78 -0.66
C LYS A 109 -11.23 -15.76 -2.01
N PRO A 110 -10.85 -16.61 -2.99
CA PRO A 110 -11.44 -16.58 -4.34
C PRO A 110 -12.93 -16.99 -4.39
N GLU A 111 -13.43 -17.67 -3.36
CA GLU A 111 -14.85 -18.05 -3.23
C GLU A 111 -15.73 -16.96 -2.57
N SER A 112 -15.16 -15.80 -2.30
CA SER A 112 -15.82 -14.73 -1.54
C SER A 112 -16.90 -13.98 -2.33
N PRO A 113 -17.84 -13.29 -1.63
CA PRO A 113 -18.83 -12.43 -2.27
C PRO A 113 -18.23 -11.38 -3.22
N LEU A 114 -17.09 -10.77 -2.87
CA LEU A 114 -16.40 -9.83 -3.75
C LEU A 114 -15.96 -10.49 -5.06
N ALA A 115 -15.44 -11.71 -4.97
CA ALA A 115 -15.03 -12.46 -6.15
C ALA A 115 -16.21 -12.83 -7.07
N GLN A 116 -17.40 -13.05 -6.50
CA GLN A 116 -18.61 -13.32 -7.26
C GLN A 116 -19.17 -12.08 -7.97
N GLU A 117 -18.94 -10.89 -7.39
CA GLU A 117 -19.43 -9.64 -7.95
C GLU A 117 -18.50 -9.06 -9.02
N ALA A 118 -17.20 -9.28 -8.99
CA ALA A 118 -16.27 -8.73 -9.96
C ALA A 118 -16.23 -9.55 -11.27
N GLN A 119 -15.85 -8.93 -12.38
CA GLN A 119 -15.68 -9.62 -13.67
C GLN A 119 -14.39 -10.47 -13.70
N TYR A 120 -13.34 -9.95 -13.07
CA TYR A 120 -12.05 -10.63 -12.94
C TYR A 120 -11.67 -10.70 -11.47
N VAL A 121 -10.99 -11.78 -11.11
CA VAL A 121 -10.53 -12.01 -9.75
C VAL A 121 -9.05 -12.37 -9.81
N ALA A 122 -8.23 -11.65 -9.05
CA ALA A 122 -6.83 -11.98 -8.85
C ALA A 122 -6.63 -12.40 -7.39
N GLN A 123 -6.32 -13.67 -7.17
CA GLN A 123 -5.98 -14.18 -5.85
C GLN A 123 -4.52 -13.84 -5.54
N TYR A 124 -4.22 -13.55 -4.28
CA TYR A 124 -2.88 -13.34 -3.79
C TYR A 124 -2.55 -14.25 -2.59
N ASP A 125 -1.26 -14.45 -2.35
CA ASP A 125 -0.77 -15.22 -1.21
C ASP A 125 -0.68 -14.33 0.05
N TRP A 126 -0.81 -14.96 1.21
CA TRP A 126 -0.74 -14.30 2.49
C TRP A 126 -0.03 -15.16 3.53
N GLY A 127 0.71 -14.52 4.43
CA GLY A 127 1.48 -15.16 5.49
C GLY A 127 2.99 -15.02 5.27
N ASP A 128 3.75 -15.56 6.22
CA ASP A 128 5.20 -15.35 6.24
C ASP A 128 5.94 -16.08 5.11
N GLU A 129 5.33 -17.15 4.57
CA GLU A 129 5.87 -17.93 3.44
C GLU A 129 5.53 -17.33 2.07
N ALA A 130 4.68 -16.29 2.01
CA ALA A 130 4.26 -15.69 0.77
C ALA A 130 5.43 -14.94 0.11
N GLN A 131 5.76 -15.30 -1.13
CA GLN A 131 6.78 -14.60 -1.91
C GLN A 131 6.31 -13.18 -2.26
N ALA A 132 7.21 -12.20 -2.21
CA ALA A 132 6.89 -10.79 -2.40
C ALA A 132 6.04 -10.51 -3.65
N ILE A 133 6.37 -11.15 -4.77
CA ILE A 133 5.66 -11.01 -6.04
C ILE A 133 4.21 -11.52 -5.99
N ASN A 134 3.89 -12.47 -5.12
CA ASN A 134 2.56 -13.08 -5.00
C ASN A 134 1.71 -12.46 -3.89
N THR A 135 2.26 -11.55 -3.10
CA THR A 135 1.50 -10.83 -2.06
C THR A 135 0.47 -9.88 -2.66
N ASN A 136 -0.40 -9.33 -1.83
CA ASN A 136 -1.38 -8.33 -2.25
C ASN A 136 -0.73 -7.11 -2.95
N TYR A 137 0.40 -6.61 -2.46
CA TYR A 137 1.17 -5.55 -3.13
C TYR A 137 1.73 -6.03 -4.48
N GLY A 138 2.35 -7.22 -4.50
CA GLY A 138 2.94 -7.77 -5.71
C GLY A 138 1.92 -7.97 -6.83
N VAL A 139 0.76 -8.58 -6.50
CA VAL A 139 -0.33 -8.80 -7.47
C VAL A 139 -0.94 -7.48 -7.93
N LEU A 140 -1.12 -6.50 -7.02
CA LEU A 140 -1.62 -5.19 -7.39
C LEU A 140 -0.67 -4.45 -8.36
N TYR A 141 0.64 -4.53 -8.14
CA TYR A 141 1.62 -3.96 -9.05
C TYR A 141 1.64 -4.66 -10.41
N GLN A 142 1.46 -5.98 -10.45
CA GLN A 142 1.30 -6.69 -11.71
C GLN A 142 0.09 -6.18 -12.51
N ILE A 143 -1.03 -5.89 -11.85
CA ILE A 143 -2.22 -5.32 -12.48
C ILE A 143 -1.92 -3.92 -13.00
N VAL A 144 -1.33 -3.06 -12.19
CA VAL A 144 -1.11 -1.64 -12.51
C VAL A 144 -0.07 -1.46 -13.63
N PHE A 145 1.12 -2.04 -13.47
CA PHE A 145 2.14 -1.96 -14.52
C PHE A 145 1.73 -2.68 -15.80
N GLY A 146 1.02 -3.82 -15.66
CA GLY A 146 0.47 -4.54 -16.80
C GLY A 146 -0.60 -3.74 -17.55
N ALA A 147 -1.49 -3.06 -16.84
CA ALA A 147 -2.49 -2.17 -17.45
C ALA A 147 -1.83 -1.00 -18.20
N LEU A 148 -0.83 -0.35 -17.61
CA LEU A 148 -0.04 0.70 -18.26
C LEU A 148 0.67 0.20 -19.54
N GLN A 149 1.24 -1.01 -19.49
CA GLN A 149 1.85 -1.62 -20.68
C GLN A 149 0.81 -1.87 -21.78
N VAL A 150 -0.32 -2.47 -21.42
CA VAL A 150 -1.36 -2.87 -22.41
C VAL A 150 -2.06 -1.66 -23.02
N LEU A 151 -2.37 -0.65 -22.20
CA LEU A 151 -3.18 0.51 -22.61
C LEU A 151 -2.33 1.61 -23.26
N GLU A 152 -1.11 1.83 -22.79
CA GLU A 152 -0.27 2.96 -23.18
C GLU A 152 1.11 2.57 -23.72
N ASN A 153 1.41 1.28 -23.87
CA ASN A 153 2.73 0.76 -24.24
C ASN A 153 3.85 1.23 -23.31
N ASN A 154 3.55 1.37 -22.02
CA ASN A 154 4.55 1.70 -21.01
C ASN A 154 5.58 0.57 -20.90
N THR A 155 6.88 0.90 -20.81
CA THR A 155 7.99 -0.05 -20.87
C THR A 155 8.52 -0.47 -19.49
N THR A 156 7.93 0.01 -18.41
CA THR A 156 8.38 -0.30 -17.03
C THR A 156 7.92 -1.67 -16.53
N PHE A 157 6.92 -2.29 -17.17
CA PHE A 157 6.32 -3.55 -16.73
C PHE A 157 7.33 -4.67 -16.49
N GLU A 158 8.19 -4.97 -17.46
CA GLU A 158 9.14 -6.08 -17.35
C GLU A 158 10.11 -5.85 -16.19
N LYS A 159 10.63 -4.62 -16.04
CA LYS A 159 11.52 -4.23 -14.94
C LYS A 159 10.83 -4.31 -13.58
N ALA A 160 9.56 -3.93 -13.51
CA ALA A 160 8.76 -4.01 -12.28
C ALA A 160 8.53 -5.48 -11.87
N ILE A 161 8.24 -6.37 -12.81
CA ILE A 161 8.05 -7.81 -12.53
C ILE A 161 9.37 -8.45 -12.10
N GLU A 162 10.49 -8.15 -12.77
CA GLU A 162 11.82 -8.62 -12.37
C GLU A 162 12.20 -8.08 -10.98
N GLY A 163 11.93 -6.81 -10.70
CA GLY A 163 12.17 -6.20 -9.39
C GLY A 163 11.33 -6.86 -8.29
N LEU A 164 10.06 -7.15 -8.54
CA LEU A 164 9.19 -7.87 -7.59
C LEU A 164 9.69 -9.29 -7.30
N ASP A 165 10.24 -9.98 -8.30
CA ASP A 165 10.81 -11.31 -8.13
C ASP A 165 12.09 -11.29 -7.27
N GLN A 166 12.88 -10.22 -7.35
CA GLN A 166 14.08 -10.01 -6.52
C GLN A 166 13.77 -9.47 -5.11
N LEU A 167 12.57 -8.96 -4.88
CA LEU A 167 12.23 -8.21 -3.68
C LEU A 167 12.28 -9.06 -2.40
N GLN A 168 12.09 -10.38 -2.50
CA GLN A 168 12.16 -11.27 -1.33
C GLN A 168 13.56 -11.22 -0.67
N ALA A 169 14.61 -11.21 -1.45
CA ALA A 169 15.98 -11.12 -0.91
C ALA A 169 16.22 -9.78 -0.20
N VAL A 170 15.65 -8.68 -0.74
CA VAL A 170 15.72 -7.37 -0.08
C VAL A 170 14.96 -7.36 1.24
N TYR A 171 13.78 -8.01 1.30
CA TYR A 171 13.01 -8.17 2.55
C TYR A 171 13.81 -8.90 3.62
N ASP A 172 14.38 -10.06 3.26
CA ASP A 172 15.09 -10.91 4.20
C ASP A 172 16.31 -10.20 4.79
N GLU A 173 17.04 -9.44 3.99
CA GLU A 173 18.20 -8.68 4.44
C GLU A 173 17.79 -7.45 5.29
N ALA A 174 16.78 -6.68 4.84
CA ALA A 174 16.25 -5.55 5.58
C ALA A 174 15.71 -5.96 6.96
N LEU A 175 15.00 -7.08 7.05
CA LEU A 175 14.51 -7.60 8.33
C LEU A 175 15.64 -7.98 9.28
N LYS A 176 16.73 -8.58 8.79
CA LYS A 176 17.92 -8.87 9.62
C LYS A 176 18.59 -7.60 10.12
N GLN A 177 18.75 -6.62 9.21
CA GLN A 177 19.35 -5.32 9.54
C GLN A 177 18.56 -4.58 10.63
N GLU A 178 17.23 -4.67 10.59
CA GLU A 178 16.33 -3.91 11.47
C GLU A 178 15.91 -4.67 12.74
N ALA A 179 16.32 -5.91 12.93
CA ALA A 179 15.84 -6.74 14.04
C ALA A 179 16.08 -6.09 15.41
N ASP A 180 17.29 -5.61 15.69
CA ASP A 180 17.63 -4.95 16.96
C ASP A 180 16.93 -3.58 17.09
N ASN A 181 16.83 -2.82 16.00
CA ASN A 181 16.14 -1.54 15.96
C ASN A 181 14.64 -1.70 16.29
N ALA A 182 13.99 -2.73 15.77
CA ALA A 182 12.59 -3.02 16.07
C ALA A 182 12.37 -3.32 17.56
N GLN A 183 13.27 -4.10 18.19
CA GLN A 183 13.22 -4.38 19.64
C GLN A 183 13.48 -3.12 20.48
N GLN A 184 14.41 -2.28 20.05
CA GLN A 184 14.69 -1.02 20.73
C GLN A 184 13.49 -0.05 20.62
N PHE A 185 12.91 0.07 19.44
CA PHE A 185 11.68 0.85 19.20
C PHE A 185 10.56 0.41 20.14
N ALA A 186 10.32 -0.89 20.23
CA ALA A 186 9.28 -1.43 21.08
C ALA A 186 9.45 -1.03 22.56
N LYS A 187 10.68 -1.17 23.11
CA LYS A 187 10.99 -0.78 24.50
C LYS A 187 10.81 0.72 24.77
N ILE A 188 11.19 1.57 23.79
CA ILE A 188 11.07 3.03 23.94
C ILE A 188 9.61 3.46 23.89
N HIS A 189 8.80 2.79 23.07
CA HIS A 189 7.43 3.23 22.76
C HIS A 189 6.32 2.38 23.40
N GLU A 190 6.63 1.37 24.21
CA GLU A 190 5.63 0.49 24.84
C GLU A 190 4.55 1.21 25.66
N LYS A 191 4.88 2.36 26.23
CA LYS A 191 3.97 3.17 27.07
C LYS A 191 3.39 4.40 26.37
N GLU A 192 3.75 4.63 25.12
CA GLU A 192 3.27 5.78 24.39
C GLU A 192 1.76 5.65 24.06
N SER A 193 1.04 6.73 24.23
CA SER A 193 -0.37 6.84 23.87
C SER A 193 -0.59 7.49 22.51
N ILE A 194 0.45 8.16 21.97
CA ILE A 194 0.43 8.84 20.67
C ILE A 194 1.73 8.52 19.95
N ILE A 195 1.64 8.16 18.67
CA ILE A 195 2.79 8.03 17.76
C ILE A 195 2.34 8.52 16.39
N TYR A 196 3.01 9.51 15.82
CA TYR A 196 2.74 9.98 14.47
C TYR A 196 3.60 9.24 13.44
N THR A 197 3.06 9.07 12.23
CA THR A 197 3.82 8.56 11.08
C THR A 197 3.94 9.64 10.02
N MET A 198 5.03 9.67 9.27
CA MET A 198 5.25 10.66 8.22
C MET A 198 5.94 10.06 7.02
N ALA A 199 5.44 10.38 5.83
CA ALA A 199 6.00 10.01 4.53
C ALA A 199 5.44 10.91 3.43
N SER A 200 5.88 10.67 2.19
CA SER A 200 5.33 11.31 0.98
C SER A 200 5.30 10.32 -0.19
N GLY A 201 4.79 10.76 -1.34
CA GLY A 201 4.78 9.99 -2.58
C GLY A 201 4.26 8.57 -2.41
N ALA A 202 4.99 7.60 -2.98
CA ALA A 202 4.64 6.19 -2.91
C ALA A 202 4.60 5.65 -1.46
N ASN A 203 5.37 6.23 -0.54
CA ASN A 203 5.45 5.78 0.86
C ASN A 203 4.32 6.28 1.75
N TYR A 204 3.56 7.29 1.32
CA TYR A 204 2.47 7.83 2.13
C TYR A 204 1.45 6.76 2.52
N GLY A 205 1.12 5.84 1.60
CA GLY A 205 0.22 4.71 1.88
C GLY A 205 0.73 3.77 2.98
N VAL A 206 2.05 3.61 3.08
CA VAL A 206 2.68 2.79 4.15
C VAL A 206 2.55 3.48 5.50
N ALA A 207 2.86 4.78 5.58
CA ALA A 207 2.66 5.59 6.79
C ALA A 207 1.18 5.60 7.22
N TYR A 208 0.26 5.77 6.26
CA TYR A 208 -1.17 5.72 6.50
C TYR A 208 -1.63 4.35 7.03
N SER A 209 -1.19 3.25 6.41
CA SER A 209 -1.50 1.90 6.86
C SER A 209 -1.03 1.66 8.30
N TYR A 210 0.21 2.03 8.59
CA TYR A 210 0.78 1.85 9.92
C TYR A 210 0.02 2.65 10.98
N SER A 211 -0.32 3.90 10.66
CA SER A 211 -1.10 4.77 11.54
C SER A 211 -2.48 4.19 11.86
N ILE A 212 -3.32 3.94 10.85
CA ILE A 212 -4.72 3.57 11.09
C ILE A 212 -4.91 2.09 11.42
N CYS A 213 -4.20 1.19 10.73
CA CYS A 213 -4.42 -0.26 10.90
C CYS A 213 -3.57 -0.83 12.04
N ILE A 214 -2.31 -0.40 12.20
CA ILE A 214 -1.44 -0.94 13.25
C ILE A 214 -1.61 -0.17 14.54
N LEU A 215 -1.29 1.13 14.55
CA LEU A 215 -1.28 1.90 15.79
C LEU A 215 -2.69 2.08 16.36
N MET A 216 -3.64 2.58 15.56
CA MET A 216 -5.00 2.86 16.07
C MET A 216 -5.84 1.60 16.23
N GLU A 217 -5.94 0.75 15.21
CA GLU A 217 -6.81 -0.43 15.21
C GLU A 217 -6.28 -1.55 16.10
N MET A 218 -4.99 -1.92 15.91
CA MET A 218 -4.41 -3.12 16.54
C MET A 218 -3.72 -2.82 17.87
N GLN A 219 -3.19 -1.61 18.07
CA GLN A 219 -2.47 -1.25 19.28
C GLN A 219 -3.17 -0.23 20.18
N TRP A 220 -4.27 0.38 19.71
CA TRP A 220 -5.05 1.40 20.41
C TRP A 220 -4.21 2.62 20.84
N ILE A 221 -3.21 2.94 20.03
CA ILE A 221 -2.37 4.11 20.13
C ILE A 221 -2.93 5.18 19.20
N HIS A 222 -3.13 6.40 19.68
CA HIS A 222 -3.53 7.51 18.82
C HIS A 222 -2.47 7.78 17.76
N SER A 223 -2.88 7.98 16.53
CA SER A 223 -1.96 8.19 15.43
C SER A 223 -2.58 9.01 14.31
N HIS A 224 -1.73 9.62 13.50
CA HIS A 224 -2.10 10.26 12.25
C HIS A 224 -0.93 10.14 11.28
N ALA A 225 -1.23 9.85 10.01
CA ALA A 225 -0.24 9.87 8.96
C ALA A 225 -0.10 11.30 8.41
N ILE A 226 1.05 11.91 8.62
CA ILE A 226 1.37 13.25 8.13
C ILE A 226 2.03 13.14 6.76
N HIS A 227 1.48 13.84 5.76
CA HIS A 227 2.15 13.97 4.48
C HIS A 227 3.34 14.93 4.61
N ALA A 228 4.56 14.49 4.24
CA ALA A 228 5.76 15.31 4.44
C ALA A 228 5.71 16.67 3.72
N GLY A 229 4.97 16.75 2.59
CA GLY A 229 4.71 18.00 1.88
C GLY A 229 3.83 18.98 2.64
N GLU A 230 2.96 18.49 3.55
CA GLU A 230 2.08 19.31 4.39
C GLU A 230 2.67 19.57 5.78
N TYR A 231 3.80 18.95 6.12
CA TYR A 231 4.38 19.02 7.45
C TYR A 231 4.56 20.45 7.95
N PHE A 232 5.07 21.36 7.10
CA PHE A 232 5.32 22.76 7.45
C PHE A 232 4.08 23.68 7.36
N HIS A 233 2.90 23.10 7.13
CA HIS A 233 1.64 23.83 7.04
C HIS A 233 0.70 23.53 8.21
N GLY A 234 1.28 23.26 9.40
CA GLY A 234 0.58 23.04 10.65
C GLY A 234 1.18 21.92 11.49
N PRO A 235 1.35 20.68 10.96
CA PRO A 235 1.79 19.54 11.76
C PRO A 235 3.16 19.71 12.47
N PHE A 236 4.06 20.54 11.96
CA PHE A 236 5.36 20.78 12.59
C PHE A 236 5.27 21.48 13.94
N GLU A 237 4.14 22.11 14.27
CA GLU A 237 3.92 22.78 15.56
C GLU A 237 3.77 21.78 16.73
N ILE A 238 3.47 20.51 16.45
CA ILE A 238 3.33 19.49 17.51
C ILE A 238 4.63 18.79 17.87
N ILE A 239 5.73 19.04 17.13
CA ILE A 239 7.00 18.35 17.43
C ILE A 239 7.69 18.98 18.63
N ASP A 240 8.07 18.11 19.57
CA ASP A 240 8.94 18.44 20.70
C ASP A 240 9.74 17.21 21.11
N GLU A 241 10.45 17.31 22.23
CA GLU A 241 11.28 16.20 22.76
C GLU A 241 10.45 15.00 23.24
N SER A 242 9.15 15.15 23.49
CA SER A 242 8.27 14.14 24.07
C SER A 242 7.45 13.37 23.05
N VAL A 243 7.15 13.95 21.89
CA VAL A 243 6.25 13.40 20.89
C VAL A 243 6.98 12.45 19.95
N PRO A 244 6.54 11.16 19.85
CA PRO A 244 7.14 10.18 18.96
C PRO A 244 6.72 10.35 17.51
N PHE A 245 7.70 10.29 16.60
CA PHE A 245 7.48 10.25 15.15
C PHE A 245 8.19 9.06 14.50
N ILE A 246 7.50 8.39 13.61
CA ILE A 246 8.07 7.44 12.66
C ILE A 246 8.14 8.15 11.31
N ILE A 247 9.34 8.32 10.76
CA ILE A 247 9.59 9.03 9.51
C ILE A 247 10.15 8.05 8.50
N LEU A 248 9.45 7.91 7.36
CA LEU A 248 9.85 7.04 6.27
C LEU A 248 10.48 7.89 5.17
N LEU A 249 11.66 7.47 4.69
CA LEU A 249 12.31 8.05 3.53
C LEU A 249 12.31 7.03 2.39
N GLY A 250 11.69 7.43 1.27
CA GLY A 250 11.61 6.62 0.07
C GLY A 250 12.80 6.76 -0.86
N LEU A 251 12.65 6.17 -2.06
CA LEU A 251 13.61 6.27 -3.16
C LEU A 251 12.99 6.97 -4.39
N ASP A 252 11.76 7.47 -4.26
CA ASP A 252 11.09 8.19 -5.33
C ASP A 252 11.40 9.70 -5.31
N GLU A 253 10.89 10.43 -6.28
CA GLU A 253 11.17 11.86 -6.49
C GLU A 253 10.62 12.76 -5.39
N THR A 254 9.79 12.23 -4.48
CA THR A 254 9.26 13.00 -3.33
C THR A 254 10.20 12.97 -2.12
N ARG A 255 11.24 12.16 -2.12
CA ARG A 255 12.24 12.05 -1.05
C ARG A 255 12.74 13.39 -0.49
N PRO A 256 13.00 14.44 -1.29
CA PRO A 256 13.43 15.74 -0.76
C PRO A 256 12.43 16.37 0.24
N LEU A 257 11.13 16.04 0.16
CA LEU A 257 10.11 16.50 1.11
C LEU A 257 10.32 15.82 2.47
N GLU A 258 10.60 14.52 2.45
CA GLU A 258 10.85 13.71 3.64
C GLU A 258 12.16 14.12 4.33
N GLU A 259 13.24 14.33 3.56
CA GLU A 259 14.53 14.80 4.07
C GLU A 259 14.44 16.19 4.70
N ARG A 260 13.67 17.10 4.10
CA ARG A 260 13.41 18.43 4.66
C ARG A 260 12.68 18.32 6.01
N ALA A 261 11.65 17.49 6.09
CA ALA A 261 10.90 17.26 7.30
C ALA A 261 11.76 16.61 8.39
N LEU A 262 12.56 15.58 8.04
CA LEU A 262 13.50 14.94 8.95
C LEU A 262 14.55 15.92 9.49
N THR A 263 15.11 16.77 8.62
CA THR A 263 16.11 17.77 9.02
C THR A 263 15.56 18.70 10.09
N PHE A 264 14.33 19.16 9.95
CA PHE A 264 13.66 19.97 10.96
C PHE A 264 13.37 19.16 12.23
N SER A 265 12.81 17.96 12.07
CA SER A 265 12.43 17.11 13.19
C SER A 265 13.63 16.74 14.08
N LYS A 266 14.81 16.54 13.51
CA LYS A 266 16.06 16.27 14.26
C LYS A 266 16.51 17.44 15.17
N LYS A 267 16.07 18.67 14.89
CA LYS A 267 16.44 19.84 15.72
C LYS A 267 15.59 19.95 16.98
N TYR A 268 14.33 19.52 16.92
CA TYR A 268 13.35 19.76 17.98
C TYR A 268 12.79 18.50 18.62
N GLY A 269 12.75 17.38 17.88
CA GLY A 269 12.28 16.08 18.37
C GLY A 269 13.41 15.22 18.93
N LYS A 270 13.09 14.35 19.90
CA LYS A 270 14.01 13.35 20.48
C LYS A 270 13.56 11.92 20.23
N LYS A 271 12.27 11.69 20.09
CA LYS A 271 11.68 10.37 19.90
C LYS A 271 11.42 10.11 18.41
N LEU A 272 12.47 10.09 17.61
CA LEU A 272 12.40 9.90 16.17
C LEU A 272 12.84 8.48 15.80
N THR A 273 11.96 7.75 15.14
CA THR A 273 12.28 6.49 14.45
C THR A 273 12.34 6.76 12.97
N VAL A 274 13.49 6.54 12.35
CA VAL A 274 13.71 6.84 10.93
C VAL A 274 13.97 5.54 10.20
N LEU A 275 13.15 5.23 9.21
CA LEU A 275 13.38 4.13 8.29
C LEU A 275 13.70 4.72 6.91
N ASP A 276 14.92 4.51 6.46
CA ASP A 276 15.42 5.04 5.19
C ASP A 276 15.63 3.88 4.20
N ALA A 277 14.83 3.86 3.14
CA ALA A 277 14.95 2.84 2.10
C ALA A 277 16.33 2.81 1.42
N ALA A 278 17.09 3.93 1.45
CA ALA A 278 18.45 3.97 0.91
C ALA A 278 19.46 3.16 1.74
N SER A 279 19.12 2.75 2.96
CA SER A 279 19.95 1.88 3.78
C SER A 279 19.84 0.40 3.43
N TYR A 280 18.89 0.00 2.59
CA TYR A 280 18.66 -1.38 2.18
C TYR A 280 19.28 -1.67 0.81
N ASP A 281 19.62 -2.93 0.56
CA ASP A 281 20.27 -3.32 -0.70
C ASP A 281 19.27 -3.52 -1.84
N PHE A 282 19.14 -2.52 -2.69
CA PHE A 282 18.36 -2.55 -3.93
C PHE A 282 19.23 -2.77 -5.18
N THR A 283 20.48 -3.23 -5.07
CA THR A 283 21.40 -3.31 -6.22
C THR A 283 20.93 -4.25 -7.32
N ALA A 284 20.17 -5.30 -6.98
CA ALA A 284 19.58 -6.23 -7.94
C ALA A 284 18.33 -5.68 -8.67
N ILE A 285 17.81 -4.54 -8.26
CA ILE A 285 16.59 -3.93 -8.80
C ILE A 285 16.95 -2.77 -9.72
N ASP A 286 16.30 -2.70 -10.90
CA ASP A 286 16.51 -1.61 -11.85
C ASP A 286 16.18 -0.24 -11.25
N ASP A 287 17.03 0.74 -11.46
CA ASP A 287 16.90 2.09 -10.87
C ASP A 287 15.58 2.77 -11.20
N SER A 288 15.01 2.51 -12.37
CA SER A 288 13.73 3.12 -12.78
C SER A 288 12.52 2.65 -12.00
N VAL A 289 12.62 1.54 -11.23
CA VAL A 289 11.51 0.98 -10.44
C VAL A 289 11.79 0.91 -8.94
N LYS A 290 13.02 1.21 -8.49
CA LYS A 290 13.37 1.20 -7.05
C LYS A 290 12.43 2.06 -6.21
N GLY A 291 12.12 3.28 -6.67
CA GLY A 291 11.23 4.20 -5.96
C GLY A 291 9.83 3.63 -5.77
N TYR A 292 9.33 2.85 -6.74
CA TYR A 292 8.03 2.19 -6.62
C TYR A 292 8.07 0.96 -5.71
N LEU A 293 9.20 0.25 -5.63
CA LEU A 293 9.33 -0.96 -4.81
C LEU A 293 9.74 -0.69 -3.36
N ALA A 294 10.38 0.44 -3.08
CA ALA A 294 10.78 0.84 -1.74
C ALA A 294 9.64 0.83 -0.70
N PRO A 295 8.40 1.29 -1.02
CA PRO A 295 7.27 1.20 -0.09
C PRO A 295 6.98 -0.22 0.39
N LEU A 296 7.19 -1.23 -0.44
CA LEU A 296 6.93 -2.62 -0.10
C LEU A 296 7.93 -3.11 0.94
N VAL A 297 9.20 -2.72 0.81
CA VAL A 297 10.26 -3.03 1.79
C VAL A 297 10.00 -2.32 3.11
N LEU A 298 9.71 -1.01 3.06
CA LEU A 298 9.37 -0.23 4.27
C LEU A 298 8.15 -0.80 5.00
N ASN A 299 7.12 -1.22 4.26
CA ASN A 299 5.95 -1.88 4.84
C ASN A 299 6.31 -3.21 5.53
N ARG A 300 7.15 -4.03 4.90
CA ARG A 300 7.60 -5.31 5.48
C ARG A 300 8.42 -5.09 6.75
N VAL A 301 9.33 -4.13 6.74
CA VAL A 301 10.12 -3.73 7.92
C VAL A 301 9.22 -3.20 9.03
N LEU A 302 8.31 -2.27 8.73
CA LEU A 302 7.38 -1.73 9.73
C LEU A 302 6.50 -2.82 10.36
N ARG A 303 6.21 -3.91 9.65
CA ARG A 303 5.50 -5.03 10.24
C ARG A 303 6.29 -5.68 11.37
N SER A 304 7.61 -5.83 11.25
CA SER A 304 8.45 -6.37 12.34
C SER A 304 8.48 -5.43 13.56
N TYR A 305 8.45 -4.12 13.34
CA TYR A 305 8.29 -3.13 14.41
C TYR A 305 6.94 -3.24 15.11
N ALA A 306 5.88 -3.53 14.36
CA ALA A 306 4.54 -3.76 14.93
C ALA A 306 4.49 -5.03 15.79
N ASP A 307 5.12 -6.11 15.33
CA ASP A 307 5.19 -7.37 16.06
C ASP A 307 5.98 -7.21 17.37
N ALA A 308 7.14 -6.55 17.33
CA ALA A 308 7.93 -6.23 18.51
C ALA A 308 7.17 -5.33 19.51
N LEU A 309 6.48 -4.30 19.01
CA LEU A 309 5.67 -3.41 19.86
C LEU A 309 4.51 -4.16 20.52
N ALA A 310 3.83 -5.03 19.78
CA ALA A 310 2.73 -5.85 20.31
C ALA A 310 3.21 -6.78 21.43
N GLU A 311 4.38 -7.38 21.28
CA GLU A 311 5.02 -8.21 22.30
C GLU A 311 5.38 -7.39 23.55
N ALA A 312 6.09 -6.27 23.40
CA ALA A 312 6.48 -5.40 24.52
C ALA A 312 5.27 -4.86 25.30
N ARG A 313 4.18 -4.56 24.62
CA ARG A 313 2.93 -4.08 25.23
C ARG A 313 2.05 -5.20 25.79
N ASN A 314 2.40 -6.47 25.58
CA ASN A 314 1.52 -7.60 25.83
C ASN A 314 0.11 -7.39 25.22
N HIS A 315 0.07 -6.84 24.00
CA HIS A 315 -1.14 -6.47 23.29
C HIS A 315 -1.09 -7.03 21.86
N PRO A 316 -1.52 -8.29 21.64
CA PRO A 316 -1.44 -8.96 20.34
C PRO A 316 -2.10 -8.17 19.21
N LEU A 317 -1.52 -8.20 18.02
CA LEU A 317 -2.06 -7.51 16.84
C LEU A 317 -3.45 -8.02 16.40
N SER A 318 -3.89 -9.16 16.89
CA SER A 318 -5.24 -9.69 16.68
C SER A 318 -6.30 -9.10 17.63
N HIS A 319 -5.86 -8.34 18.65
CA HIS A 319 -6.79 -7.81 19.65
C HIS A 319 -7.67 -6.71 19.02
N ARG A 320 -8.98 -6.85 19.23
CA ARG A 320 -9.98 -5.88 18.76
C ARG A 320 -10.90 -5.50 19.92
N ARG A 321 -11.35 -4.23 19.96
CA ARG A 321 -12.33 -3.76 20.94
C ARG A 321 -13.74 -3.91 20.42
N TYR A 322 -13.99 -3.49 19.19
CA TYR A 322 -15.31 -3.42 18.57
C TYR A 322 -15.40 -4.24 17.27
N MET A 323 -14.36 -4.14 16.42
CA MET A 323 -14.35 -4.76 15.08
C MET A 323 -14.63 -6.26 15.19
N TRP A 324 -15.63 -6.74 14.46
CA TRP A 324 -16.16 -8.11 14.45
C TRP A 324 -16.77 -8.60 15.78
N LYS A 325 -16.96 -7.71 16.78
CA LYS A 325 -17.53 -8.06 18.09
C LYS A 325 -18.88 -7.40 18.34
N VAL A 326 -19.16 -6.30 17.67
CA VAL A 326 -20.42 -5.56 17.76
C VAL A 326 -20.93 -5.25 16.37
N GLU A 327 -22.22 -4.95 16.24
CA GLU A 327 -22.81 -4.45 14.99
C GLU A 327 -22.44 -2.98 14.80
N TYR A 328 -22.07 -2.59 13.55
CA TYR A 328 -21.75 -1.20 13.14
C TYR A 328 -22.04 -0.95 11.67
#